data_dfc0301805e3e8384aa552c406a659a2
#
_entry.id   dfc0301805e3e8384aa552c406a659a2
#
_cell.length_a   1.000
_cell.length_b   1.000
_cell.length_c   1.000
_cell.angle_alpha   90.00
_cell.angle_beta   90.00
_cell.angle_gamma   90.00
#
_symmetry.space_group_name_H-M   'P 1'
#
loop_
_entity.id
_entity.type
_entity.pdbx_description
1 polymer ?
#
loop_
_entity_poly.entity_id
_entity_poly.type
_entity_poly.pdbx_seq_one_letter_code
_entity_poly.pdbx_strand_id
1 'polypeptide(L)'
;MLSEVPAFQTEVDSQRDRVVASAIEQAQAAGATGPMTFPVNTPWRGHYLGDPKNWFYALGGISYNQTGHVTVTPPTTPGGSWTYTWSTQVNIRDRYNWDGSKSTQIGPLNVTDAELADLHRKGLAQEFTAVGSSTQTTTQGTVP
;
A
#
# COMPACT_ATOMS: atom_id res chain seq x y z
N MET A 1 -0.63 6.41 9.61
CA MET A 1 -0.60 6.81 8.19
C MET A 1 -1.90 6.48 7.45
N LEU A 2 -2.33 5.24 7.42
CA LEU A 2 -3.57 4.87 6.69
C LEU A 2 -4.79 5.68 7.12
N SER A 3 -5.01 5.84 8.43
CA SER A 3 -6.12 6.63 8.97
C SER A 3 -5.98 8.14 8.76
N GLU A 4 -4.78 8.62 8.47
CA GLU A 4 -4.48 10.03 8.29
C GLU A 4 -4.45 10.46 6.81
N VAL A 5 -4.44 9.49 5.89
CA VAL A 5 -4.42 9.73 4.45
C VAL A 5 -5.55 8.94 3.79
N PRO A 6 -6.78 9.48 3.76
CA PRO A 6 -7.96 8.76 3.24
C PRO A 6 -7.80 8.27 1.81
N ALA A 7 -7.14 9.04 0.94
CA ALA A 7 -6.89 8.63 -0.44
C ALA A 7 -6.01 7.37 -0.52
N PHE A 8 -5.03 7.24 0.36
CA PHE A 8 -4.20 6.05 0.45
C PHE A 8 -4.99 4.84 0.96
N GLN A 9 -5.83 5.05 1.98
CA GLN A 9 -6.72 3.99 2.46
C GLN A 9 -7.64 3.49 1.34
N THR A 10 -8.20 4.40 0.54
CA THR A 10 -9.06 4.05 -0.60
C THR A 10 -8.30 3.21 -1.64
N GLU A 11 -7.05 3.53 -1.94
CA GLU A 11 -6.22 2.70 -2.85
C GLU A 11 -5.95 1.31 -2.29
N VAL A 12 -5.61 1.22 -1.01
CA VAL A 12 -5.38 -0.05 -0.32
C VAL A 12 -6.64 -0.91 -0.36
N ASP A 13 -7.82 -0.33 -0.09
CA ASP A 13 -9.10 -1.02 -0.14
C ASP A 13 -9.44 -1.48 -1.56
N SER A 14 -9.20 -0.65 -2.56
CA SER A 14 -9.42 -1.01 -3.97
C SER A 14 -8.51 -2.16 -4.42
N GLN A 15 -7.29 -2.19 -3.96
CA GLN A 15 -6.36 -3.28 -4.23
C GLN A 15 -6.85 -4.58 -3.58
N ARG A 16 -7.31 -4.52 -2.33
CA ARG A 16 -7.94 -5.66 -1.65
C ARG A 16 -9.10 -6.20 -2.46
N ASP A 17 -10.03 -5.35 -2.89
CA ASP A 17 -11.23 -5.76 -3.58
C ASP A 17 -10.92 -6.49 -4.90
N ARG A 18 -9.90 -6.03 -5.62
CA ARG A 18 -9.44 -6.73 -6.84
C ARG A 18 -8.85 -8.10 -6.55
N VAL A 19 -8.06 -8.23 -5.49
CA VAL A 19 -7.46 -9.52 -5.11
C VAL A 19 -8.54 -10.48 -4.62
N VAL A 20 -9.50 -10.01 -3.84
CA VAL A 20 -10.64 -10.83 -3.39
C VAL A 20 -11.44 -11.33 -4.57
N ALA A 21 -11.75 -10.48 -5.56
CA ALA A 21 -12.46 -10.90 -6.77
C ALA A 21 -11.69 -11.98 -7.53
N SER A 22 -10.39 -11.81 -7.70
CA SER A 22 -9.52 -12.80 -8.35
C SER A 22 -9.49 -14.13 -7.58
N ALA A 23 -9.41 -14.07 -6.25
CA ALA A 23 -9.45 -15.28 -5.41
C ALA A 23 -10.77 -16.04 -5.55
N ILE A 24 -11.89 -15.34 -5.61
CA ILE A 24 -13.21 -15.93 -5.83
C ILE A 24 -13.27 -16.59 -7.21
N GLU A 25 -12.79 -15.93 -8.25
CA GLU A 25 -12.74 -16.51 -9.60
C GLU A 25 -11.93 -17.80 -9.65
N GLN A 26 -10.78 -17.83 -9.00
CA GLN A 26 -9.93 -19.02 -8.90
C GLN A 26 -10.61 -20.12 -8.12
N ALA A 27 -11.29 -19.80 -7.02
CA ALA A 27 -12.04 -20.78 -6.23
C ALA A 27 -13.23 -21.36 -7.02
N GLN A 28 -13.94 -20.53 -7.78
CA GLN A 28 -15.00 -20.97 -8.67
C GLN A 28 -14.49 -21.92 -9.76
N ALA A 29 -13.38 -21.56 -10.40
CA ALA A 29 -12.74 -22.39 -11.42
C ALA A 29 -12.27 -23.74 -10.87
N ALA A 30 -11.87 -23.78 -9.61
CA ALA A 30 -11.49 -25.01 -8.91
C ALA A 30 -12.69 -25.84 -8.41
N GLY A 31 -13.92 -25.35 -8.58
CA GLY A 31 -15.12 -26.01 -8.08
C GLY A 31 -15.23 -26.05 -6.58
N ALA A 32 -14.82 -24.98 -5.90
CA ALA A 32 -14.77 -24.92 -4.44
C ALA A 32 -16.14 -25.15 -3.80
N THR A 33 -16.19 -26.07 -2.84
CA THR A 33 -17.39 -26.38 -2.03
C THR A 33 -17.23 -25.93 -0.58
N GLY A 34 -16.07 -25.39 -0.22
CA GLY A 34 -15.73 -24.91 1.10
C GLY A 34 -14.68 -23.79 1.02
N PRO A 35 -14.21 -23.29 2.17
CA PRO A 35 -13.21 -22.22 2.20
C PRO A 35 -11.93 -22.58 1.45
N MET A 36 -11.41 -21.61 0.69
CA MET A 36 -10.09 -21.70 0.06
C MET A 36 -9.24 -20.50 0.46
N THR A 37 -8.00 -20.77 0.83
CA THR A 37 -7.03 -19.75 1.24
C THR A 37 -5.97 -19.56 0.17
N PHE A 38 -5.72 -18.31 -0.17
CA PHE A 38 -4.71 -17.90 -1.14
C PHE A 38 -3.70 -16.96 -0.49
N PRO A 39 -2.41 -17.08 -0.84
CA PRO A 39 -1.43 -16.09 -0.41
C PRO A 39 -1.70 -14.74 -1.07
N VAL A 40 -1.43 -13.67 -0.34
CA VAL A 40 -1.49 -12.30 -0.85
C VAL A 40 -0.10 -11.73 -0.86
N ASN A 41 0.35 -11.34 -2.04
CA ASN A 41 1.59 -10.59 -2.23
C ASN A 41 1.39 -9.72 -3.48
N THR A 42 0.87 -8.51 -3.24
CA THR A 42 0.53 -7.61 -4.33
C THR A 42 1.79 -6.97 -4.93
N PRO A 43 1.77 -6.57 -6.21
CA PRO A 43 2.85 -5.78 -6.78
C PRO A 43 3.04 -4.48 -6.01
N TRP A 44 4.27 -3.99 -5.94
CA TRP A 44 4.55 -2.67 -5.41
C TRP A 44 3.96 -1.60 -6.32
N ARG A 45 3.24 -0.65 -5.70
CA ARG A 45 2.63 0.49 -6.40
C ARG A 45 3.05 1.79 -5.77
N GLY A 46 3.17 2.82 -6.60
CA GLY A 46 3.44 4.17 -6.12
C GLY A 46 2.17 4.86 -5.63
N HIS A 47 2.30 5.66 -4.58
CA HIS A 47 1.28 6.58 -4.10
C HIS A 47 1.92 7.88 -3.66
N TYR A 48 1.34 9.00 -4.04
CA TYR A 48 1.82 10.32 -3.68
C TYR A 48 1.05 10.85 -2.47
N LEU A 49 1.77 11.16 -1.40
CA LEU A 49 1.21 11.66 -0.15
C LEU A 49 1.05 13.19 -0.22
N GLY A 50 -0.01 13.66 -0.89
CA GLY A 50 -0.25 15.08 -1.06
C GLY A 50 -0.72 15.80 0.20
N ASP A 51 -1.43 15.09 1.07
CA ASP A 51 -2.04 15.62 2.28
C ASP A 51 -2.31 14.46 3.27
N PRO A 52 -2.14 14.61 4.57
CA PRO A 52 -1.70 15.81 5.27
C PRO A 52 -0.21 16.15 5.04
N LYS A 53 0.09 17.44 5.14
CA LYS A 53 1.41 17.98 4.82
C LYS A 53 2.58 17.33 5.56
N ASN A 54 2.36 16.86 6.77
CA ASN A 54 3.40 16.18 7.55
C ASN A 54 3.96 14.96 6.83
N TRP A 55 3.08 14.13 6.24
CA TRP A 55 3.47 12.96 5.47
C TRP A 55 4.11 13.33 4.13
N PHE A 56 3.60 14.39 3.50
CA PHE A 56 4.19 14.94 2.28
C PHE A 56 5.64 15.39 2.49
N TYR A 57 5.91 16.15 3.56
CA TYR A 57 7.26 16.61 3.87
C TYR A 57 8.18 15.49 4.33
N ALA A 58 7.62 14.47 4.98
CA ALA A 58 8.42 13.34 5.46
C ALA A 58 8.79 12.36 4.34
N LEU A 59 7.84 12.03 3.48
CA LEU A 59 7.97 10.92 2.52
C LEU A 59 7.70 11.33 1.07
N GLY A 60 6.78 12.30 0.83
CA GLY A 60 6.35 12.67 -0.51
C GLY A 60 5.62 11.53 -1.22
N GLY A 61 6.31 10.84 -2.12
CA GLY A 61 5.82 9.63 -2.77
C GLY A 61 6.36 8.38 -2.12
N ILE A 62 5.53 7.37 -1.99
CA ILE A 62 5.90 6.05 -1.46
C ILE A 62 5.58 4.94 -2.44
N SER A 63 6.22 3.80 -2.28
CA SER A 63 5.75 2.54 -2.85
C SER A 63 5.15 1.68 -1.75
N TYR A 64 4.08 0.98 -2.05
CA TYR A 64 3.40 0.11 -1.11
C TYR A 64 2.99 -1.21 -1.74
N ASN A 65 2.85 -2.23 -0.92
CA ASN A 65 2.21 -3.50 -1.26
C ASN A 65 1.48 -4.07 -0.06
N GLN A 66 0.73 -5.14 -0.28
CA GLN A 66 0.06 -5.87 0.79
C GLN A 66 0.51 -7.33 0.77
N THR A 67 0.80 -7.87 1.95
CA THR A 67 1.21 -9.26 2.12
C THR A 67 0.41 -9.93 3.23
N GLY A 68 0.13 -11.21 3.05
CA GLY A 68 -0.64 -12.02 4.00
C GLY A 68 -1.40 -13.13 3.28
N HIS A 69 -2.67 -13.30 3.61
CA HIS A 69 -3.53 -14.29 2.97
C HIS A 69 -4.98 -13.83 2.94
N VAL A 70 -5.75 -14.43 2.02
CA VAL A 70 -7.19 -14.26 1.91
C VAL A 70 -7.84 -15.64 1.87
N THR A 71 -8.91 -15.81 2.64
CA THR A 71 -9.77 -16.98 2.60
C THR A 71 -11.11 -16.58 1.99
N VAL A 72 -11.54 -17.25 0.94
CA VAL A 72 -12.84 -17.05 0.32
C VAL A 72 -13.71 -18.27 0.54
N THR A 73 -14.98 -18.04 0.84
CA THR A 73 -15.95 -19.09 1.16
C THR A 73 -17.15 -18.97 0.24
N PRO A 74 -17.51 -20.06 -0.49
CA PRO A 74 -18.70 -20.04 -1.35
C PRO A 74 -19.98 -19.90 -0.52
N PRO A 75 -21.07 -19.40 -1.14
CA PRO A 75 -22.35 -19.33 -0.47
C PRO A 75 -22.89 -20.73 -0.20
N THR A 76 -23.67 -20.87 0.86
CA THR A 76 -24.34 -22.13 1.25
C THR A 76 -25.62 -22.39 0.46
N THR A 77 -26.14 -21.36 -0.20
CA THR A 77 -27.35 -21.41 -1.02
C THR A 77 -27.07 -20.94 -2.44
N PRO A 78 -27.70 -21.52 -3.47
CA PRO A 78 -27.55 -21.05 -4.85
C PRO A 78 -27.94 -19.58 -4.98
N GLY A 79 -27.09 -18.80 -5.67
CA GLY A 79 -27.29 -17.36 -5.87
C GLY A 79 -26.95 -16.50 -4.66
N GLY A 80 -26.44 -17.10 -3.57
CA GLY A 80 -25.97 -16.36 -2.41
C GLY A 80 -24.63 -15.63 -2.65
N SER A 81 -24.20 -14.89 -1.65
CA SER A 81 -22.96 -14.10 -1.70
C SER A 81 -21.76 -14.91 -1.22
N TRP A 82 -20.62 -14.71 -1.87
CA TRP A 82 -19.34 -15.16 -1.35
C TRP A 82 -18.93 -14.31 -0.14
N THR A 83 -18.26 -14.94 0.80
CA THR A 83 -17.66 -14.25 1.94
C THR A 83 -16.14 -14.37 1.86
N TYR A 84 -15.44 -13.41 2.47
CA TYR A 84 -14.00 -13.44 2.55
C TYR A 84 -13.48 -13.03 3.91
N THR A 85 -12.33 -13.56 4.26
CA THR A 85 -11.52 -13.09 5.38
C THR A 85 -10.18 -12.64 4.81
N TRP A 86 -9.87 -11.37 4.97
CA TRP A 86 -8.66 -10.70 4.49
C TRP A 86 -7.73 -10.46 5.66
N SER A 87 -6.58 -11.10 5.68
CA SER A 87 -5.61 -10.99 6.76
C SER A 87 -4.25 -10.59 6.19
N THR A 88 -3.97 -9.30 6.23
CA THR A 88 -2.76 -8.74 5.61
C THR A 88 -2.17 -7.61 6.41
N GLN A 89 -0.95 -7.28 6.07
CA GLN A 89 -0.30 -6.03 6.44
C GLN A 89 0.01 -5.22 5.21
N VAL A 90 0.03 -3.90 5.37
CA VAL A 90 0.47 -2.95 4.36
C VAL A 90 1.93 -2.65 4.60
N ASN A 91 2.76 -2.84 3.58
CA ASN A 91 4.17 -2.50 3.63
C ASN A 91 4.40 -1.26 2.80
N ILE A 92 5.23 -0.37 3.27
CA ILE A 92 5.65 0.83 2.56
C ILE A 92 7.16 0.87 2.45
N ARG A 93 7.65 1.46 1.38
CA ARG A 93 9.05 1.82 1.23
C ARG A 93 9.15 3.13 0.45
N ASP A 94 10.11 3.92 0.80
CA ASP A 94 10.49 5.12 0.09
C ASP A 94 12.01 5.22 0.06
N ARG A 95 12.55 5.49 -1.12
CA ARG A 95 13.96 5.80 -1.25
C ARG A 95 14.12 7.32 -1.25
N TYR A 96 14.62 7.81 -0.17
CA TYR A 96 14.94 9.23 -0.04
C TYR A 96 16.20 9.53 -0.86
N ASN A 97 16.02 10.20 -1.98
CA ASN A 97 17.12 10.58 -2.85
C ASN A 97 17.02 12.05 -3.25
N TRP A 98 18.12 12.60 -3.66
CA TRP A 98 18.26 14.00 -4.06
C TRP A 98 18.48 14.04 -5.59
N ASP A 99 17.41 13.94 -6.36
CA ASP A 99 17.52 13.83 -7.83
C ASP A 99 17.77 15.17 -8.55
N GLY A 100 17.75 16.27 -7.81
CA GLY A 100 18.03 17.61 -8.34
C GLY A 100 16.86 18.29 -9.05
N SER A 101 15.75 17.58 -9.24
CA SER A 101 14.59 18.10 -9.99
C SER A 101 13.52 18.72 -9.09
N LYS A 102 13.65 18.57 -7.77
CA LYS A 102 12.65 19.00 -6.78
C LYS A 102 13.21 20.07 -5.86
N SER A 103 12.31 20.73 -5.16
CA SER A 103 12.67 21.68 -4.11
C SER A 103 11.65 21.65 -2.98
N THR A 104 12.07 22.02 -1.79
CA THR A 104 11.22 22.12 -0.61
C THR A 104 11.30 23.50 -0.02
N GLN A 105 10.13 24.11 0.19
CA GLN A 105 10.05 25.42 0.86
C GLN A 105 10.05 25.22 2.38
N ILE A 106 11.04 25.80 3.05
CA ILE A 106 11.16 25.77 4.51
C ILE A 106 11.14 27.21 5.01
N GLY A 107 9.99 27.68 5.48
CA GLY A 107 9.82 29.08 5.84
C GLY A 107 10.13 30.00 4.65
N PRO A 108 11.04 30.98 4.78
CA PRO A 108 11.46 31.82 3.68
C PRO A 108 12.51 31.17 2.76
N LEU A 109 13.01 29.97 3.10
CA LEU A 109 14.05 29.27 2.35
C LEU A 109 13.46 28.28 1.39
N ASN A 110 13.96 28.29 0.16
CA ASN A 110 13.71 27.25 -0.83
C ASN A 110 14.97 26.41 -0.99
N VAL A 111 14.91 25.14 -0.54
CA VAL A 111 16.04 24.22 -0.62
C VAL A 111 15.77 23.25 -1.78
N THR A 112 16.69 23.21 -2.73
CA THR A 112 16.58 22.34 -3.90
C THR A 112 17.19 20.97 -3.62
N ASP A 113 16.68 19.95 -4.29
CA ASP A 113 17.28 18.61 -4.24
C ASP A 113 18.70 18.62 -4.82
N ALA A 114 19.01 19.55 -5.73
CA ALA A 114 20.36 19.75 -6.24
C ALA A 114 21.36 20.17 -5.14
N GLU A 115 20.93 21.04 -4.24
CA GLU A 115 21.75 21.46 -3.09
C GLU A 115 21.94 20.29 -2.10
N LEU A 116 20.90 19.51 -1.86
CA LEU A 116 20.96 18.32 -1.02
C LEU A 116 21.80 17.21 -1.67
N ALA A 117 21.70 17.03 -2.99
CA ALA A 117 22.53 16.09 -3.74
C ALA A 117 24.01 16.47 -3.68
N ASP A 118 24.32 17.75 -3.69
CA ASP A 118 25.71 18.23 -3.52
C ASP A 118 26.24 17.91 -2.13
N LEU A 119 25.42 18.06 -1.09
CA LEU A 119 25.78 17.66 0.27
C LEU A 119 26.01 16.15 0.38
N HIS A 120 25.21 15.34 -0.31
CA HIS A 120 25.40 13.90 -0.37
C HIS A 120 26.73 13.54 -1.02
N ARG A 121 27.04 14.11 -2.17
CA ARG A 121 28.32 13.89 -2.87
C ARG A 121 29.53 14.30 -2.02
N LYS A 122 29.36 15.28 -1.16
CA LYS A 122 30.40 15.73 -0.23
C LYS A 122 30.45 14.95 1.09
N GLY A 123 29.58 13.94 1.25
CA GLY A 123 29.51 13.11 2.46
C GLY A 123 28.88 13.79 3.67
N LEU A 124 28.22 14.95 3.47
CA LEU A 124 27.57 15.73 4.54
C LEU A 124 26.10 15.37 4.75
N ALA A 125 25.47 14.72 3.76
CA ALA A 125 24.14 14.14 3.84
C ALA A 125 24.13 12.83 3.05
N GLN A 126 23.25 11.90 3.41
CA GLN A 126 23.16 10.60 2.73
C GLN A 126 21.74 10.32 2.28
N GLU A 127 21.62 9.71 1.09
CA GLU A 127 20.37 9.10 0.66
C GLU A 127 20.10 7.85 1.51
N PHE A 128 18.84 7.59 1.76
CA PHE A 128 18.44 6.42 2.56
C PHE A 128 17.12 5.85 2.05
N THR A 129 16.83 4.62 2.45
CA THR A 129 15.55 3.99 2.20
C THR A 129 14.78 3.91 3.51
N ALA A 130 13.60 4.49 3.53
CA ALA A 130 12.65 4.32 4.63
C ALA A 130 11.75 3.13 4.34
N VAL A 131 11.56 2.27 5.33
CA VAL A 131 10.67 1.10 5.23
C VAL A 131 9.78 1.04 6.46
N GLY A 132 8.57 0.55 6.27
CA GLY A 132 7.64 0.34 7.37
C GLY A 132 6.56 -0.65 6.98
N SER A 133 5.95 -1.25 8.00
CA SER A 133 4.82 -2.14 7.82
C SER A 133 3.78 -1.84 8.88
N SER A 134 2.50 -1.93 8.49
CA SER A 134 1.41 -1.91 9.47
C SER A 134 1.41 -3.20 10.30
N THR A 135 0.71 -3.19 11.41
CA THR A 135 0.30 -4.43 12.05
C THR A 135 -0.57 -5.24 11.07
N GLN A 136 -0.54 -6.56 11.22
CA GLN A 136 -1.45 -7.41 10.46
C GLN A 136 -2.87 -7.17 10.96
N THR A 137 -3.78 -6.90 10.04
CA THR A 137 -5.20 -6.70 10.34
C THR A 137 -6.04 -7.76 9.64
N THR A 138 -7.18 -8.10 10.25
CA THR A 138 -8.14 -9.03 9.67
C THR A 138 -9.45 -8.31 9.42
N THR A 139 -9.91 -8.38 8.18
CA THR A 139 -11.18 -7.80 7.74
C THR A 139 -12.03 -8.89 7.11
N GLN A 140 -13.33 -8.88 7.39
CA GLN A 140 -14.31 -9.78 6.81
C GLN A 140 -15.31 -8.99 5.97
N GLY A 141 -15.79 -9.61 4.89
CA GLY A 141 -16.78 -8.97 4.04
C GLY A 141 -17.51 -9.97 3.16
N THR A 142 -18.44 -9.45 2.38
CA THR A 142 -19.25 -10.23 1.43
C THR A 142 -19.12 -9.65 0.03
N VAL A 143 -19.17 -10.52 -0.97
CA VAL A 143 -19.19 -10.15 -2.39
C VAL A 143 -20.42 -10.81 -3.02
N PRO A 144 -21.32 -10.01 -3.61
CA PRO A 144 -22.53 -10.51 -4.25
C PRO A 144 -22.27 -11.49 -5.40
#